data_885d9ef34d7e86d3a5a246d8efb05bcc
#
_entry.id   885d9ef34d7e86d3a5a246d8efb05bcc
#
_cell.length_a   1.000
_cell.length_b   1.000
_cell.length_c   1.000
_cell.angle_alpha   90.00
_cell.angle_beta   90.00
_cell.angle_gamma   90.00
#
_symmetry.space_group_name_H-M   'P 1'
#
loop_
_entity.id
_entity.type
_entity.pdbx_description
1 polymer ?
#
loop_
_entity_poly.entity_id
_entity_poly.type
_entity_poly.pdbx_seq_one_letter_code
_entity_poly.pdbx_strand_id
1 'polypeptide(L)'
;ERNGGLLRNRTSVMGDIVGSSPAYVDDTSTLYVGANDGMLHALDAGTGQELFAYVPSIINMAHLRDLSRGDYTHKFFVDGPVVVTNRKLTPGKNLLVGALGKGGRGLYGLDVSSPGTFDGSGVKWELAQTSGNNMGLVTGRPILAKVKSGAVAAILGNGVNSPNDKAVLIVVNAETGAVIREI
;
A
#
# COMPACT_ATOMS: atom_id res chain seq x y z
N GLU A 1 -7.06 23.64 0.94
CA GLU A 1 -6.87 24.79 0.05
C GLU A 1 -8.22 25.42 -0.29
N ARG A 2 -8.24 26.74 -0.44
CA ARG A 2 -9.48 27.42 -0.84
C ARG A 2 -9.62 27.39 -2.34
N ASN A 3 -10.78 26.94 -2.83
CA ASN A 3 -11.13 27.03 -4.24
C ASN A 3 -11.08 28.51 -4.71
N GLY A 4 -10.70 28.72 -5.98
CA GLY A 4 -10.56 30.04 -6.60
C GLY A 4 -9.16 30.66 -6.53
N GLY A 5 -8.16 29.94 -6.01
CA GLY A 5 -6.74 30.31 -6.07
C GLY A 5 -6.04 29.82 -7.35
N LEU A 6 -4.70 29.86 -7.35
CA LEU A 6 -3.86 29.38 -8.45
C LEU A 6 -3.78 27.83 -8.54
N LEU A 7 -4.19 27.14 -7.46
CA LEU A 7 -4.14 25.69 -7.36
C LEU A 7 -5.47 25.08 -7.79
N ARG A 8 -5.44 23.78 -8.06
CA ARG A 8 -6.62 23.00 -8.48
C ARG A 8 -7.75 23.09 -7.45
N ASN A 9 -8.95 23.39 -7.89
CA ASN A 9 -10.14 23.30 -7.06
C ASN A 9 -10.44 21.83 -6.74
N ARG A 10 -10.71 21.54 -5.47
CA ARG A 10 -11.04 20.20 -4.99
C ARG A 10 -12.30 20.23 -4.13
N THR A 11 -13.15 19.24 -4.31
CA THR A 11 -14.37 19.04 -3.49
C THR A 11 -14.10 18.12 -2.30
N SER A 12 -13.01 17.34 -2.33
CA SER A 12 -12.59 16.42 -1.28
C SER A 12 -11.09 16.57 -1.02
N VAL A 13 -10.68 16.39 0.22
CA VAL A 13 -9.27 16.36 0.63
C VAL A 13 -8.65 15.02 0.25
N MET A 14 -9.36 13.91 0.51
CA MET A 14 -8.94 12.56 0.14
C MET A 14 -9.01 12.38 -1.37
N GLY A 15 -8.06 11.64 -1.93
CA GLY A 15 -8.08 11.19 -3.31
C GLY A 15 -9.16 10.16 -3.58
N ASP A 16 -9.42 9.92 -4.85
CA ASP A 16 -10.32 8.85 -5.27
C ASP A 16 -9.73 7.46 -4.94
N ILE A 17 -10.62 6.55 -4.60
CA ILE A 17 -10.31 5.14 -4.31
C ILE A 17 -10.88 4.34 -5.48
N VAL A 18 -10.02 3.73 -6.29
CA VAL A 18 -10.42 3.01 -7.52
C VAL A 18 -10.08 1.52 -7.44
N GLY A 19 -8.80 1.17 -7.38
CA GLY A 19 -8.33 -0.23 -7.34
C GLY A 19 -8.11 -0.74 -5.93
N SER A 20 -7.89 0.15 -4.97
CA SER A 20 -7.78 -0.21 -3.55
C SER A 20 -9.15 -0.54 -2.96
N SER A 21 -9.17 -1.50 -2.03
CA SER A 21 -10.37 -1.85 -1.26
C SER A 21 -10.05 -1.73 0.22
N PRO A 22 -10.97 -1.20 1.05
CA PRO A 22 -10.74 -1.08 2.49
C PRO A 22 -10.45 -2.43 3.13
N ALA A 23 -9.40 -2.48 3.97
CA ALA A 23 -9.04 -3.63 4.80
C ALA A 23 -9.35 -3.29 6.26
N TYR A 24 -10.35 -3.96 6.82
CA TYR A 24 -10.71 -3.81 8.23
C TYR A 24 -9.85 -4.73 9.10
N VAL A 25 -9.34 -4.21 10.19
CA VAL A 25 -8.55 -4.93 11.20
C VAL A 25 -9.28 -4.87 12.54
N ASP A 26 -9.86 -6.00 12.92
CA ASP A 26 -10.63 -6.12 14.16
C ASP A 26 -9.77 -5.89 15.42
N ASP A 27 -8.53 -6.38 15.42
CA ASP A 27 -7.58 -6.25 16.55
C ASP A 27 -7.36 -4.79 16.99
N THR A 28 -7.52 -3.83 16.09
CA THR A 28 -7.27 -2.39 16.32
C THR A 28 -8.45 -1.50 15.93
N SER A 29 -9.58 -2.09 15.49
CA SER A 29 -10.75 -1.37 14.98
C SER A 29 -10.38 -0.32 13.92
N THR A 30 -9.50 -0.67 12.99
CA THR A 30 -8.95 0.27 12.01
C THR A 30 -9.25 -0.18 10.58
N LEU A 31 -9.60 0.78 9.72
CA LEU A 31 -9.72 0.62 8.28
C LEU A 31 -8.49 1.17 7.58
N TYR A 32 -7.93 0.40 6.66
CA TYR A 32 -6.80 0.82 5.81
C TYR A 32 -7.24 0.84 4.35
N VAL A 33 -6.94 1.92 3.64
CA VAL A 33 -7.28 2.07 2.22
C VAL A 33 -6.28 2.96 1.50
N GLY A 34 -5.87 2.54 0.33
CA GLY A 34 -5.04 3.38 -0.56
C GLY A 34 -5.89 4.33 -1.38
N ALA A 35 -5.37 5.52 -1.66
CA ALA A 35 -6.04 6.53 -2.47
C ALA A 35 -5.10 7.18 -3.50
N ASN A 36 -5.68 7.83 -4.50
CA ASN A 36 -4.95 8.48 -5.58
C ASN A 36 -4.54 9.93 -5.26
N ASP A 37 -4.48 10.28 -3.98
CA ASP A 37 -3.74 11.43 -3.45
C ASP A 37 -2.29 11.07 -3.08
N GLY A 38 -1.91 9.80 -3.27
CA GLY A 38 -0.57 9.30 -2.99
C GLY A 38 -0.41 8.67 -1.62
N MET A 39 -1.50 8.43 -0.89
CA MET A 39 -1.45 7.98 0.51
C MET A 39 -2.19 6.67 0.74
N LEU A 40 -1.67 5.90 1.70
CA LEU A 40 -2.44 4.91 2.44
C LEU A 40 -3.03 5.62 3.66
N HIS A 41 -4.33 5.59 3.81
CA HIS A 41 -5.06 6.13 4.95
C HIS A 41 -5.39 5.06 5.96
N ALA A 42 -5.20 5.36 7.24
CA ALA A 42 -5.65 4.57 8.37
C ALA A 42 -6.75 5.34 9.12
N LEU A 43 -7.94 4.77 9.17
CA LEU A 43 -9.12 5.41 9.75
C LEU A 43 -9.62 4.60 10.95
N ASP A 44 -9.93 5.25 12.04
CA ASP A 44 -10.66 4.65 13.14
C ASP A 44 -12.06 4.22 12.66
N ALA A 45 -12.36 2.93 12.76
CA ALA A 45 -13.59 2.38 12.20
C ALA A 45 -14.85 2.76 12.99
N GLY A 46 -14.71 3.20 14.25
CA GLY A 46 -15.83 3.64 15.08
C GLY A 46 -16.20 5.11 14.86
N THR A 47 -15.21 5.95 14.61
CA THR A 47 -15.38 7.41 14.51
C THR A 47 -15.23 7.96 13.09
N GLY A 48 -14.55 7.22 12.20
CA GLY A 48 -14.16 7.68 10.87
C GLY A 48 -13.00 8.68 10.88
N GLN A 49 -12.37 8.94 12.04
CA GLN A 49 -11.25 9.86 12.15
C GLN A 49 -9.98 9.23 11.55
N GLU A 50 -9.23 10.02 10.80
CA GLU A 50 -7.90 9.61 10.32
C GLU A 50 -6.92 9.52 11.49
N LEU A 51 -6.29 8.35 11.64
CA LEU A 51 -5.25 8.10 12.64
C LEU A 51 -3.87 8.47 12.11
N PHE A 52 -3.60 8.08 10.87
CA PHE A 52 -2.41 8.49 10.12
C PHE A 52 -2.63 8.34 8.61
N ALA A 53 -1.79 9.02 7.84
CA ALA A 53 -1.63 8.79 6.41
C ALA A 53 -0.16 8.53 6.09
N TYR A 54 0.12 7.54 5.23
CA TYR A 54 1.46 7.14 4.84
C TYR A 54 1.66 7.32 3.33
N VAL A 55 2.72 8.03 2.95
CA VAL A 55 3.14 8.23 1.56
C VAL A 55 4.30 7.27 1.27
N PRO A 56 4.13 6.22 0.45
CA PRO A 56 5.24 5.37 0.06
C PRO A 56 6.30 6.15 -0.73
N SER A 57 7.59 5.99 -0.39
CA SER A 57 8.66 6.71 -1.09
C SER A 57 8.86 6.24 -2.53
N ILE A 58 8.36 5.05 -2.84
CA ILE A 58 8.44 4.38 -4.15
C ILE A 58 7.39 4.86 -5.17
N ILE A 59 6.48 5.77 -4.79
CA ILE A 59 5.56 6.40 -5.76
C ILE A 59 6.30 7.44 -6.62
N ASN A 60 5.71 7.82 -7.76
CA ASN A 60 6.27 8.87 -8.59
C ASN A 60 6.01 10.26 -7.98
N MET A 61 6.98 10.77 -7.23
CA MET A 61 6.89 12.07 -6.54
C MET A 61 6.73 13.26 -7.50
N ALA A 62 7.25 13.18 -8.73
CA ALA A 62 7.03 14.23 -9.73
C ALA A 62 5.55 14.29 -10.15
N HIS A 63 4.91 13.13 -10.30
CA HIS A 63 3.47 13.07 -10.56
C HIS A 63 2.63 13.51 -9.36
N LEU A 64 3.09 13.21 -8.13
CA LEU A 64 2.37 13.64 -6.92
C LEU A 64 2.29 15.18 -6.83
N ARG A 65 3.36 15.88 -7.21
CA ARG A 65 3.38 17.34 -7.28
C ARG A 65 2.30 17.88 -8.22
N ASP A 66 1.97 17.14 -9.29
CA ASP A 66 0.97 17.58 -10.27
C ASP A 66 -0.45 17.63 -9.71
N LEU A 67 -0.72 16.95 -8.57
CA LEU A 67 -2.05 16.96 -7.92
C LEU A 67 -2.59 18.36 -7.61
N SER A 68 -1.72 19.33 -7.40
CA SER A 68 -2.09 20.71 -7.09
C SER A 68 -2.29 21.59 -8.34
N ARG A 69 -1.93 21.12 -9.52
CA ARG A 69 -1.98 21.91 -10.75
C ARG A 69 -3.40 22.05 -11.28
N GLY A 70 -3.73 23.24 -11.82
CA GLY A 70 -5.05 23.50 -12.43
C GLY A 70 -5.32 22.66 -13.70
N ASP A 71 -4.28 22.24 -14.41
CA ASP A 71 -4.31 21.40 -15.61
C ASP A 71 -4.09 19.90 -15.31
N TYR A 72 -4.29 19.46 -14.06
CA TYR A 72 -4.12 18.08 -13.63
C TYR A 72 -4.96 17.11 -14.43
N THR A 73 -4.32 16.05 -14.94
CA THR A 73 -4.97 14.86 -15.45
C THR A 73 -4.80 13.73 -14.47
N HIS A 74 -5.86 12.92 -14.29
CA HIS A 74 -5.88 11.84 -13.30
C HIS A 74 -4.68 10.89 -13.43
N LYS A 75 -4.07 10.58 -12.29
CA LYS A 75 -2.96 9.63 -12.15
C LYS A 75 -3.23 8.69 -10.99
N PHE A 76 -2.78 7.45 -11.12
CA PHE A 76 -2.81 6.48 -10.05
C PHE A 76 -1.56 6.60 -9.17
N PHE A 77 -1.69 6.33 -7.86
CA PHE A 77 -0.59 6.37 -6.89
C PHE A 77 -0.63 5.16 -5.94
N VAL A 78 -1.48 5.17 -4.93
CA VAL A 78 -1.65 4.05 -3.98
C VAL A 78 -2.98 3.38 -4.29
N ASP A 79 -3.03 2.73 -5.46
CA ASP A 79 -4.26 2.19 -6.05
C ASP A 79 -4.41 0.67 -5.85
N GLY A 80 -3.43 0.03 -5.22
CA GLY A 80 -3.39 -1.42 -5.10
C GLY A 80 -4.11 -1.96 -3.87
N PRO A 81 -4.24 -3.30 -3.80
CA PRO A 81 -4.82 -3.98 -2.67
C PRO A 81 -3.97 -3.84 -1.41
N VAL A 82 -4.66 -3.85 -0.27
CA VAL A 82 -4.07 -3.84 1.07
C VAL A 82 -4.51 -5.10 1.81
N VAL A 83 -3.58 -5.76 2.49
CA VAL A 83 -3.84 -6.89 3.36
C VAL A 83 -3.13 -6.71 4.69
N VAL A 84 -3.75 -7.15 5.78
CA VAL A 84 -3.18 -7.02 7.13
C VAL A 84 -3.28 -8.37 7.84
N THR A 85 -2.22 -8.75 8.57
CA THR A 85 -2.27 -9.93 9.44
C THR A 85 -3.15 -9.65 10.66
N ASN A 86 -3.81 -10.68 11.16
CA ASN A 86 -4.39 -10.66 12.49
C ASN A 86 -3.40 -11.21 13.53
N ARG A 87 -3.68 -10.99 14.82
CA ARG A 87 -2.82 -11.44 15.92
C ARG A 87 -2.81 -12.96 16.14
N LYS A 88 -3.68 -13.72 15.46
CA LYS A 88 -3.57 -15.19 15.40
C LYS A 88 -2.45 -15.63 14.48
N LEU A 89 -2.27 -14.93 13.35
CA LEU A 89 -1.23 -15.23 12.38
C LEU A 89 0.15 -14.68 12.84
N THR A 90 0.17 -13.45 13.37
CA THR A 90 1.35 -12.75 13.90
C THR A 90 1.10 -12.33 15.35
N PRO A 91 1.38 -13.19 16.35
CA PRO A 91 1.11 -12.89 17.75
C PRO A 91 1.71 -11.56 18.22
N GLY A 92 0.86 -10.68 18.76
CA GLY A 92 1.23 -9.36 19.25
C GLY A 92 1.44 -8.29 18.17
N LYS A 93 1.31 -8.63 16.88
CA LYS A 93 1.53 -7.70 15.76
C LYS A 93 0.39 -7.72 14.74
N ASN A 94 0.26 -6.59 14.03
CA ASN A 94 -0.51 -6.48 12.81
C ASN A 94 0.41 -5.95 11.71
N LEU A 95 0.80 -6.82 10.77
CA LEU A 95 1.67 -6.46 9.64
C LEU A 95 0.79 -6.18 8.43
N LEU A 96 0.92 -5.00 7.86
CA LEU A 96 0.24 -4.57 6.65
C LEU A 96 1.18 -4.75 5.46
N VAL A 97 0.67 -5.33 4.38
CA VAL A 97 1.32 -5.35 3.07
C VAL A 97 0.38 -4.70 2.06
N GLY A 98 0.87 -3.65 1.43
CA GLY A 98 0.14 -2.92 0.40
C GLY A 98 0.88 -2.94 -0.93
N ALA A 99 0.13 -2.83 -2.02
CA ALA A 99 0.67 -2.68 -3.36
C ALA A 99 0.32 -1.30 -3.93
N LEU A 100 1.13 -0.80 -4.87
CA LEU A 100 0.82 0.45 -5.55
C LEU A 100 -0.25 0.30 -6.65
N GLY A 101 -0.54 -0.95 -7.08
CA GLY A 101 -1.53 -1.19 -8.13
C GLY A 101 -1.14 -0.53 -9.44
N LYS A 102 -2.05 0.25 -10.03
CA LYS A 102 -1.76 1.03 -11.24
C LYS A 102 -0.84 2.22 -10.98
N GLY A 103 -0.62 2.61 -9.73
CA GLY A 103 0.24 3.74 -9.34
C GLY A 103 1.73 3.45 -9.44
N GLY A 104 2.12 2.16 -9.53
CA GLY A 104 3.53 1.81 -9.67
C GLY A 104 3.81 0.32 -9.48
N ARG A 105 5.03 -0.06 -9.82
CA ARG A 105 5.53 -1.43 -9.66
C ARG A 105 6.22 -1.55 -8.31
N GLY A 106 5.45 -1.76 -7.25
CA GLY A 106 6.00 -1.84 -5.92
C GLY A 106 5.02 -2.31 -4.86
N LEU A 107 5.62 -2.75 -3.75
CA LEU A 107 4.95 -3.16 -2.52
C LEU A 107 5.55 -2.38 -1.35
N TYR A 108 4.79 -2.28 -0.27
CA TYR A 108 5.29 -1.71 0.98
C TYR A 108 4.76 -2.50 2.17
N GLY A 109 5.51 -2.51 3.26
CA GLY A 109 5.16 -3.21 4.49
C GLY A 109 5.26 -2.31 5.72
N LEU A 110 4.20 -2.31 6.53
CA LEU A 110 4.09 -1.51 7.74
C LEU A 110 3.77 -2.39 8.93
N ASP A 111 4.27 -2.02 10.09
CA ASP A 111 3.78 -2.51 11.38
C ASP A 111 2.70 -1.56 11.88
N VAL A 112 1.47 -2.03 11.86
CA VAL A 112 0.28 -1.25 12.24
C VAL A 112 -0.36 -1.77 13.53
N SER A 113 0.44 -2.34 14.40
CA SER A 113 -0.01 -2.90 15.69
C SER A 113 -0.60 -1.87 16.64
N SER A 114 -0.19 -0.60 16.49
CA SER A 114 -0.64 0.54 17.30
C SER A 114 -0.91 1.75 16.40
N PRO A 115 -2.00 1.76 15.62
CA PRO A 115 -2.24 2.78 14.60
C PRO A 115 -2.43 4.19 15.16
N GLY A 116 -2.95 4.33 16.38
CA GLY A 116 -3.13 5.63 17.04
C GLY A 116 -1.82 6.33 17.44
N THR A 117 -0.70 5.60 17.44
CA THR A 117 0.65 6.13 17.75
C THR A 117 1.64 5.79 16.64
N PHE A 118 1.14 5.57 15.42
CA PHE A 118 1.98 5.24 14.27
C PHE A 118 2.96 6.39 13.96
N ASP A 119 4.22 6.03 13.76
CA ASP A 119 5.29 6.93 13.33
C ASP A 119 6.20 6.29 12.28
N GLY A 120 7.29 6.95 11.90
CA GLY A 120 8.21 6.44 10.89
C GLY A 120 8.85 5.08 11.22
N SER A 121 8.91 4.67 12.49
CA SER A 121 9.43 3.35 12.90
C SER A 121 8.48 2.20 12.51
N GLY A 122 7.22 2.51 12.28
CA GLY A 122 6.22 1.57 11.76
C GLY A 122 6.45 1.19 10.30
N VAL A 123 7.19 1.98 9.52
CA VAL A 123 7.57 1.63 8.15
C VAL A 123 8.66 0.58 8.18
N LYS A 124 8.35 -0.65 7.73
CA LYS A 124 9.29 -1.77 7.80
C LYS A 124 10.11 -1.91 6.52
N TRP A 125 9.47 -1.81 5.37
CA TRP A 125 10.14 -1.97 4.08
C TRP A 125 9.31 -1.41 2.93
N GLU A 126 10.01 -1.10 1.86
CA GLU A 126 9.45 -0.82 0.54
C GLU A 126 10.22 -1.64 -0.50
N LEU A 127 9.50 -2.26 -1.43
CA LEU A 127 10.06 -3.10 -2.47
C LEU A 127 9.61 -2.57 -3.84
N ALA A 128 10.48 -1.83 -4.48
CA ALA A 128 10.28 -1.33 -5.83
C ALA A 128 10.72 -2.35 -6.89
N GLN A 129 10.23 -2.19 -8.11
CA GLN A 129 10.76 -2.92 -9.25
C GLN A 129 12.21 -2.53 -9.52
N THR A 130 13.05 -3.54 -9.73
CA THR A 130 14.44 -3.42 -10.13
C THR A 130 14.76 -4.41 -11.26
N SER A 131 15.95 -4.33 -11.85
CA SER A 131 16.39 -5.34 -12.83
C SER A 131 16.52 -6.75 -12.24
N GLY A 132 16.58 -6.88 -10.91
CA GLY A 132 16.72 -8.16 -10.21
C GLY A 132 15.41 -8.81 -9.81
N ASN A 133 14.26 -8.22 -10.09
CA ASN A 133 12.95 -8.81 -9.78
C ASN A 133 11.95 -8.64 -10.93
N ASN A 134 10.89 -9.46 -10.91
CA ASN A 134 9.86 -9.44 -11.94
C ASN A 134 8.61 -8.64 -11.52
N MET A 135 8.74 -7.66 -10.64
CA MET A 135 7.63 -6.85 -10.14
C MET A 135 6.93 -6.09 -11.27
N GLY A 136 5.65 -6.33 -11.43
CA GLY A 136 4.74 -5.59 -12.32
C GLY A 136 3.76 -4.72 -11.54
N LEU A 137 2.67 -4.32 -12.17
CA LEU A 137 1.58 -3.60 -11.54
C LEU A 137 0.67 -4.59 -10.80
N VAL A 138 0.86 -4.72 -9.50
CA VAL A 138 0.14 -5.69 -8.66
C VAL A 138 -1.26 -5.17 -8.33
N THR A 139 -2.27 -5.71 -9.00
CA THR A 139 -3.69 -5.40 -8.77
C THR A 139 -4.44 -6.55 -8.08
N GLY A 140 -3.86 -7.75 -8.07
CA GLY A 140 -4.40 -8.92 -7.38
C GLY A 140 -4.13 -8.85 -5.87
N ARG A 141 -5.12 -9.27 -5.07
CA ARG A 141 -4.99 -9.25 -3.60
C ARG A 141 -3.97 -10.28 -3.11
N PRO A 142 -2.93 -9.91 -2.35
CA PRO A 142 -2.01 -10.84 -1.73
C PRO A 142 -2.70 -11.76 -0.71
N ILE A 143 -2.16 -12.97 -0.53
CA ILE A 143 -2.54 -13.87 0.56
C ILE A 143 -1.45 -13.83 1.62
N LEU A 144 -1.83 -13.69 2.89
CA LEU A 144 -0.91 -13.76 4.02
C LEU A 144 -0.98 -15.16 4.64
N ALA A 145 0.17 -15.84 4.69
CA ALA A 145 0.24 -17.20 5.22
C ALA A 145 1.60 -17.48 5.90
N LYS A 146 1.59 -18.41 6.87
CA LYS A 146 2.83 -18.96 7.43
C LYS A 146 3.47 -19.91 6.43
N VAL A 147 4.74 -19.69 6.13
CA VAL A 147 5.53 -20.59 5.29
C VAL A 147 6.31 -21.59 6.15
N LYS A 148 6.93 -22.62 5.51
CA LYS A 148 7.59 -23.73 6.21
C LYS A 148 8.68 -23.28 7.22
N SER A 149 9.33 -22.14 6.97
CA SER A 149 10.31 -21.57 7.90
C SER A 149 9.71 -20.98 9.17
N GLY A 150 8.39 -20.89 9.28
CA GLY A 150 7.69 -20.21 10.38
C GLY A 150 7.44 -18.71 10.14
N ALA A 151 8.07 -18.11 9.14
CA ALA A 151 7.83 -16.71 8.77
C ALA A 151 6.43 -16.52 8.18
N VAL A 152 5.84 -15.36 8.37
CA VAL A 152 4.63 -14.97 7.64
C VAL A 152 5.04 -14.30 6.33
N ALA A 153 4.46 -14.77 5.24
CA ALA A 153 4.74 -14.26 3.90
C ALA A 153 3.48 -13.70 3.25
N ALA A 154 3.66 -12.68 2.42
CA ALA A 154 2.69 -12.27 1.42
C ALA A 154 2.99 -13.03 0.12
N ILE A 155 1.97 -13.72 -0.40
CA ILE A 155 2.02 -14.52 -1.61
C ILE A 155 1.11 -13.87 -2.65
N LEU A 156 1.65 -13.53 -3.82
CA LEU A 156 0.94 -12.73 -4.82
C LEU A 156 1.46 -13.01 -6.23
N GLY A 157 0.60 -12.85 -7.23
CA GLY A 157 1.05 -12.72 -8.61
C GLY A 157 1.76 -11.38 -8.81
N ASN A 158 2.80 -11.36 -9.62
CA ASN A 158 3.62 -10.16 -9.85
C ASN A 158 2.89 -9.02 -10.59
N GLY A 159 1.66 -9.24 -11.04
CA GLY A 159 0.87 -8.25 -11.76
C GLY A 159 1.20 -8.16 -13.24
N VAL A 160 0.62 -7.16 -13.90
CA VAL A 160 0.79 -6.93 -15.35
C VAL A 160 1.96 -5.98 -15.62
N ASN A 161 2.42 -5.98 -16.88
CA ASN A 161 3.52 -5.13 -17.34
C ASN A 161 4.82 -5.32 -16.53
N SER A 162 5.17 -6.56 -16.20
CA SER A 162 6.47 -6.85 -15.61
C SER A 162 7.59 -6.59 -16.64
N PRO A 163 8.81 -6.23 -16.18
CA PRO A 163 9.88 -5.80 -17.10
C PRO A 163 10.33 -6.88 -18.08
N ASN A 164 10.07 -8.15 -17.77
CA ASN A 164 10.47 -9.30 -18.59
C ASN A 164 9.28 -10.03 -19.20
N ASP A 165 8.08 -9.45 -19.17
CA ASP A 165 6.81 -10.05 -19.63
C ASP A 165 6.53 -11.44 -19.03
N LYS A 166 7.08 -11.69 -17.84
CA LYS A 166 6.91 -12.96 -17.13
C LYS A 166 5.77 -12.88 -16.12
N ALA A 167 4.95 -13.90 -16.11
CA ALA A 167 4.02 -14.16 -15.02
C ALA A 167 4.72 -15.02 -13.97
N VAL A 168 4.88 -14.49 -12.76
CA VAL A 168 5.50 -15.19 -11.63
C VAL A 168 4.67 -15.04 -10.36
N LEU A 169 4.77 -16.04 -9.50
CA LEU A 169 4.28 -15.96 -8.14
C LEU A 169 5.42 -15.44 -7.25
N ILE A 170 5.20 -14.30 -6.59
CA ILE A 170 6.18 -13.71 -5.67
C ILE A 170 5.79 -14.07 -4.25
N VAL A 171 6.77 -14.53 -3.47
CA VAL A 171 6.64 -14.81 -2.03
C VAL A 171 7.57 -13.86 -1.28
N VAL A 172 7.00 -12.93 -0.53
CA VAL A 172 7.72 -11.88 0.21
C VAL A 172 7.53 -12.09 1.71
N ASN A 173 8.59 -12.00 2.50
CA ASN A 173 8.46 -11.97 3.94
C ASN A 173 7.72 -10.71 4.38
N ALA A 174 6.59 -10.87 5.05
CA ALA A 174 5.71 -9.76 5.42
C ALA A 174 6.34 -8.77 6.42
N GLU A 175 7.31 -9.22 7.22
CA GLU A 175 7.98 -8.39 8.24
C GLU A 175 9.21 -7.66 7.70
N THR A 176 9.93 -8.26 6.74
CA THR A 176 11.24 -7.73 6.30
C THR A 176 11.27 -7.27 4.85
N GLY A 177 10.26 -7.59 4.04
CA GLY A 177 10.24 -7.29 2.61
C GLY A 177 11.17 -8.18 1.76
N ALA A 178 11.90 -9.11 2.38
CA ALA A 178 12.79 -9.98 1.66
C ALA A 178 12.00 -10.91 0.73
N VAL A 179 12.36 -10.94 -0.56
CA VAL A 179 11.80 -11.89 -1.50
C VAL A 179 12.31 -13.28 -1.15
N ILE A 180 11.42 -14.14 -0.66
CA ILE A 180 11.74 -15.53 -0.29
C ILE A 180 11.87 -16.35 -1.56
N ARG A 181 10.98 -16.14 -2.53
CA ARG A 181 10.97 -16.86 -3.81
C ARG A 181 10.16 -16.17 -4.89
N GLU A 182 10.60 -16.32 -6.13
CA GLU A 182 9.80 -16.16 -7.35
C GLU A 182 9.64 -17.53 -8.03
N ILE A 183 8.41 -17.87 -8.44
CA ILE A 183 8.05 -19.17 -9.02
C ILE A 183 7.38 -18.95 -10.36
#